data_1c06b8dfcc6c3b37cf49719bc1f813ce
#
_entry.id   1c06b8dfcc6c3b37cf49719bc1f813ce
#
_cell.length_a   1.000
_cell.length_b   1.000
_cell.length_c   1.000
_cell.angle_alpha   90.00
_cell.angle_beta   90.00
_cell.angle_gamma   90.00
#
_symmetry.space_group_name_H-M   'P 1'
#
loop_
_entity.id
_entity.type
_entity.pdbx_description
1 polymer ?
#
loop_
_entity_poly.entity_id
_entity_poly.type
_entity_poly.pdbx_seq_one_letter_code
_entity_poly.pdbx_strand_id
1 'polypeptide(L)'
;MDFDQVVEHNFTPVYTDMKLREVVYNAVRESNRNIYPVLDRETGMLQGVILLDDIRHLIFETDYYDKIPAVELMQKPPAIIEMGKDKMSTVMDKFQHTGAWNLPVVKNGKYEGFVSKSKLLSIYRRKLIYFTQ
;
A
#
# COMPACT_ATOMS: atom_id res chain seq x y z
N MET A 1 -1.84 -15.78 -15.33
CA MET A 1 -2.20 -15.73 -13.90
C MET A 1 -3.23 -14.66 -13.68
N ASP A 2 -4.25 -14.98 -12.92
CA ASP A 2 -5.24 -13.99 -12.55
C ASP A 2 -4.66 -13.08 -11.46
N PHE A 3 -4.46 -11.82 -11.79
CA PHE A 3 -3.83 -10.84 -10.91
C PHE A 3 -4.68 -10.58 -9.66
N ASP A 4 -6.01 -10.71 -9.77
CA ASP A 4 -6.92 -10.49 -8.65
C ASP A 4 -6.66 -11.41 -7.48
N GLN A 5 -6.08 -12.60 -7.73
CA GLN A 5 -5.78 -13.55 -6.66
C GLN A 5 -4.65 -13.12 -5.74
N VAL A 6 -3.78 -12.22 -6.20
CA VAL A 6 -2.63 -11.78 -5.40
C VAL A 6 -2.85 -10.41 -4.77
N VAL A 7 -3.86 -9.66 -5.21
CA VAL A 7 -4.15 -8.34 -4.66
C VAL A 7 -4.87 -8.50 -3.32
N GLU A 8 -4.33 -7.87 -2.30
CA GLU A 8 -4.93 -7.85 -0.96
C GLU A 8 -5.66 -6.54 -0.74
N HIS A 9 -6.89 -6.63 -0.23
CA HIS A 9 -7.79 -5.48 -0.11
C HIS A 9 -8.01 -4.99 1.32
N ASN A 10 -7.49 -5.70 2.32
CA ASN A 10 -7.74 -5.40 3.73
C ASN A 10 -6.75 -4.40 4.31
N PHE A 11 -6.56 -3.30 3.60
CA PHE A 11 -5.76 -2.16 4.06
C PHE A 11 -6.70 -0.98 4.33
N THR A 12 -6.39 -0.20 5.36
CA THR A 12 -7.22 0.93 5.73
C THR A 12 -6.72 2.19 5.01
N PRO A 13 -7.53 2.80 4.16
CA PRO A 13 -7.11 4.01 3.47
C PRO A 13 -7.10 5.21 4.40
N VAL A 14 -6.16 6.12 4.13
CA VAL A 14 -6.12 7.45 4.70
C VAL A 14 -6.41 8.42 3.57
N TYR A 15 -7.19 9.46 3.85
CA TYR A 15 -7.54 10.45 2.83
C TYR A 15 -6.71 11.71 3.01
N THR A 16 -6.42 12.39 1.90
CA THR A 16 -5.56 13.57 1.90
C THR A 16 -6.11 14.72 2.74
N ASP A 17 -7.43 14.75 2.96
CA ASP A 17 -8.10 15.77 3.78
C ASP A 17 -8.03 15.50 5.29
N MET A 18 -7.46 14.36 5.69
CA MET A 18 -7.31 14.00 7.11
C MET A 18 -6.12 14.71 7.74
N LYS A 19 -6.20 14.85 9.07
CA LYS A 19 -5.08 15.28 9.90
C LYS A 19 -4.58 14.10 10.72
N LEU A 20 -3.48 14.30 11.45
CA LEU A 20 -2.87 13.26 12.26
C LEU A 20 -3.90 12.59 13.19
N ARG A 21 -4.85 13.35 13.74
CA ARG A 21 -5.91 12.79 14.61
C ARG A 21 -6.64 11.66 13.92
N GLU A 22 -7.16 11.91 12.71
CA GLU A 22 -7.93 10.90 12.00
C GLU A 22 -7.05 9.74 11.52
N VAL A 23 -5.80 10.02 11.16
CA VAL A 23 -4.85 8.96 10.80
C VAL A 23 -4.67 8.01 11.98
N VAL A 24 -4.46 8.54 13.19
CA VAL A 24 -4.28 7.72 14.39
C VAL A 24 -5.56 6.94 14.73
N TYR A 25 -6.70 7.63 14.76
CA TYR A 25 -7.96 6.99 15.21
C TYR A 25 -8.57 6.07 14.16
N ASN A 26 -8.46 6.40 12.88
CA ASN A 26 -9.13 5.64 11.83
C ASN A 26 -8.24 4.59 11.17
N ALA A 27 -6.94 4.76 11.19
CA ALA A 27 -6.03 3.83 10.56
C ALA A 27 -5.15 3.08 11.57
N VAL A 28 -4.36 3.80 12.35
CA VAL A 28 -3.40 3.16 13.25
C VAL A 28 -4.10 2.27 14.28
N ARG A 29 -5.17 2.75 14.89
CA ARG A 29 -5.90 2.01 15.93
C ARG A 29 -6.69 0.84 15.38
N GLU A 30 -7.25 0.99 14.18
CA GLU A 30 -8.22 0.03 13.64
C GLU A 30 -7.59 -1.01 12.71
N SER A 31 -6.37 -0.78 12.23
CA SER A 31 -5.73 -1.65 11.25
C SER A 31 -4.64 -2.51 11.89
N ASN A 32 -4.53 -3.75 11.41
CA ASN A 32 -3.41 -4.64 11.75
C ASN A 32 -2.19 -4.42 10.85
N ARG A 33 -2.30 -3.51 9.89
CA ARG A 33 -1.24 -3.26 8.91
C ARG A 33 -0.33 -2.12 9.35
N ASN A 34 0.89 -2.10 8.84
CA ASN A 34 1.88 -1.05 9.12
C ASN A 34 2.03 -0.06 7.97
N ILE A 35 1.21 -0.20 6.94
CA ILE A 35 1.23 0.68 5.77
C ILE A 35 -0.21 1.04 5.43
N TYR A 36 -0.43 2.30 5.10
CA TYR A 36 -1.76 2.82 4.77
C TYR A 36 -1.69 3.56 3.44
N PRO A 37 -2.56 3.22 2.48
CA PRO A 37 -2.62 3.98 1.23
C PRO A 37 -3.25 5.35 1.50
N VAL A 38 -2.70 6.39 0.89
CA VAL A 38 -3.24 7.75 0.98
C VAL A 38 -3.92 8.07 -0.33
N LEU A 39 -5.21 8.36 -0.26
CA LEU A 39 -6.07 8.52 -1.43
C LEU A 39 -6.70 9.90 -1.45
N ASP A 40 -6.99 10.38 -2.65
CA ASP A 40 -7.93 11.47 -2.84
C ASP A 40 -9.34 10.92 -2.57
N ARG A 41 -10.09 11.58 -1.70
CA ARG A 41 -11.41 11.09 -1.27
C ARG A 41 -12.43 11.07 -2.41
N GLU A 42 -12.37 12.05 -3.28
CA GLU A 42 -13.36 12.19 -4.35
C GLU A 42 -13.11 11.25 -5.51
N THR A 43 -11.84 11.06 -5.88
CA THR A 43 -11.48 10.30 -7.08
C THR A 43 -11.03 8.88 -6.78
N GLY A 44 -10.59 8.58 -5.55
CA GLY A 44 -9.97 7.31 -5.20
C GLY A 44 -8.56 7.15 -5.73
N MET A 45 -7.98 8.21 -6.30
CA MET A 45 -6.63 8.16 -6.85
C MET A 45 -5.60 8.03 -5.75
N LEU A 46 -4.62 7.17 -5.95
CA LEU A 46 -3.52 6.97 -5.01
C LEU A 46 -2.60 8.18 -5.03
N GLN A 47 -2.37 8.78 -3.86
CA GLN A 47 -1.51 9.95 -3.70
C GLN A 47 -0.17 9.61 -3.06
N GLY A 48 -0.13 8.59 -2.20
CA GLY A 48 1.08 8.18 -1.52
C GLY A 48 0.79 7.06 -0.55
N VAL A 49 1.75 6.79 0.33
CA VAL A 49 1.59 5.81 1.40
C VAL A 49 2.13 6.39 2.71
N ILE A 50 1.53 5.98 3.82
CA ILE A 50 2.02 6.30 5.15
C ILE A 50 2.53 4.99 5.76
N LEU A 51 3.77 5.01 6.25
CA LEU A 51 4.34 3.90 6.98
C LEU A 51 4.21 4.17 8.48
N LEU A 52 3.68 3.21 9.22
CA LEU A 52 3.51 3.34 10.67
C LEU A 52 4.83 3.68 11.34
N ASP A 53 5.94 3.07 10.92
CA ASP A 53 7.25 3.33 11.51
C ASP A 53 7.67 4.80 11.37
N ASP A 54 7.29 5.46 10.30
CA ASP A 54 7.64 6.86 10.05
C ASP A 54 6.88 7.82 10.95
N ILE A 55 5.68 7.45 11.41
CA ILE A 55 4.83 8.32 12.22
C ILE A 55 4.72 7.87 13.68
N ARG A 56 5.36 6.76 14.05
CA ARG A 56 5.25 6.18 15.39
C ARG A 56 5.57 7.20 16.47
N HIS A 57 6.58 8.04 16.22
CA HIS A 57 7.01 9.07 17.17
C HIS A 57 5.98 10.17 17.38
N LEU A 58 4.98 10.29 16.49
CA LEU A 58 3.93 11.33 16.55
C LEU A 58 2.63 10.82 17.18
N ILE A 59 2.48 9.50 17.37
CA ILE A 59 1.21 8.91 17.81
C ILE A 59 0.78 9.43 19.18
N PHE A 60 1.73 9.70 20.06
CA PHE A 60 1.45 10.19 21.41
C PHE A 60 1.60 11.71 21.56
N GLU A 61 1.92 12.40 20.46
CA GLU A 61 2.09 13.86 20.46
C GLU A 61 0.77 14.54 20.15
N THR A 62 -0.14 14.53 21.13
CA THR A 62 -1.51 15.02 20.93
C THR A 62 -1.60 16.48 20.53
N ASP A 63 -0.57 17.28 20.87
CA ASP A 63 -0.53 18.69 20.47
C ASP A 63 -0.46 18.88 18.95
N TYR A 64 0.00 17.85 18.22
CA TYR A 64 0.13 17.91 16.77
C TYR A 64 -1.07 17.31 16.02
N TYR A 65 -2.02 16.73 16.75
CA TYR A 65 -3.12 15.96 16.16
C TYR A 65 -3.94 16.77 15.14
N ASP A 66 -4.16 18.05 15.41
CA ASP A 66 -4.96 18.91 14.53
C ASP A 66 -4.11 19.84 13.67
N LYS A 67 -2.78 19.68 13.72
CA LYS A 67 -1.84 20.56 13.02
C LYS A 67 -1.18 19.92 11.81
N ILE A 68 -0.97 18.60 11.84
CA ILE A 68 -0.23 17.92 10.77
C ILE A 68 -1.21 17.22 9.83
N PRO A 69 -1.30 17.67 8.57
CA PRO A 69 -2.16 17.00 7.60
C PRO A 69 -1.54 15.69 7.09
N ALA A 70 -2.39 14.78 6.66
CA ALA A 70 -1.95 13.46 6.16
C ALA A 70 -0.96 13.60 5.00
N VAL A 71 -1.10 14.63 4.18
CA VAL A 71 -0.19 14.84 3.04
C VAL A 71 1.26 15.08 3.49
N GLU A 72 1.48 15.59 4.70
CA GLU A 72 2.83 15.78 5.24
C GLU A 72 3.40 14.48 5.83
N LEU A 73 2.54 13.52 6.12
CA LEU A 73 2.95 12.24 6.70
C LEU A 73 3.26 11.19 5.64
N MET A 74 2.78 11.39 4.44
CA MET A 74 2.92 10.41 3.37
C MET A 74 4.23 10.56 2.63
N GLN A 75 4.60 9.47 1.96
CA GLN A 75 5.73 9.46 1.03
C GLN A 75 5.30 8.76 -0.25
N LYS A 76 6.07 8.93 -1.31
CA LYS A 76 5.82 8.19 -2.54
C LYS A 76 6.15 6.72 -2.31
N PRO A 77 5.31 5.79 -2.79
CA PRO A 77 5.70 4.39 -2.76
C PRO A 77 6.91 4.18 -3.67
N PRO A 78 7.78 3.20 -3.35
CA PRO A 78 8.99 2.96 -4.17
C PRO A 78 8.67 2.51 -5.58
N ALA A 79 7.53 1.90 -5.79
CA ALA A 79 6.99 1.56 -7.11
C ALA A 79 5.49 1.35 -6.98
N ILE A 80 4.80 1.40 -8.10
CA ILE A 80 3.34 1.18 -8.19
C ILE A 80 3.11 0.11 -9.24
N ILE A 81 2.24 -0.84 -8.92
CA ILE A 81 1.83 -1.89 -9.85
C ILE A 81 0.59 -1.41 -10.59
N GLU A 82 0.63 -1.43 -11.92
CA GLU A 82 -0.50 -1.01 -12.73
C GLU A 82 -1.27 -2.24 -13.23
N MET A 83 -2.46 -2.45 -12.68
CA MET A 83 -3.34 -3.55 -13.06
C MET A 83 -3.76 -3.40 -14.52
N GLY A 84 -3.65 -4.49 -15.25
CA GLY A 84 -3.99 -4.50 -16.69
C GLY A 84 -2.85 -4.07 -17.61
N LYS A 85 -1.78 -3.49 -17.07
CA LYS A 85 -0.60 -3.09 -17.86
C LYS A 85 0.63 -3.89 -17.50
N ASP A 86 0.85 -4.15 -16.20
CA ASP A 86 2.05 -4.83 -15.74
C ASP A 86 1.90 -6.34 -15.89
N LYS A 87 2.90 -6.94 -16.50
CA LYS A 87 3.03 -8.40 -16.56
C LYS A 87 3.68 -8.90 -15.27
N MET A 88 3.57 -10.20 -15.02
CA MET A 88 4.19 -10.81 -13.84
C MET A 88 5.68 -10.50 -13.76
N SER A 89 6.39 -10.59 -14.89
CA SER A 89 7.83 -10.28 -14.92
C SER A 89 8.11 -8.84 -14.50
N THR A 90 7.27 -7.90 -14.93
CA THR A 90 7.39 -6.49 -14.54
C THR A 90 7.17 -6.30 -13.05
N VAL A 91 6.17 -6.97 -12.49
CA VAL A 91 5.87 -6.92 -11.06
C VAL A 91 7.03 -7.47 -10.25
N MET A 92 7.56 -8.61 -10.66
CA MET A 92 8.73 -9.22 -10.00
C MET A 92 9.94 -8.29 -10.03
N ASP A 93 10.20 -7.64 -11.18
CA ASP A 93 11.29 -6.67 -11.32
C ASP A 93 11.09 -5.48 -10.37
N LYS A 94 9.87 -4.98 -10.23
CA LYS A 94 9.57 -3.88 -9.31
C LYS A 94 9.90 -4.25 -7.87
N PHE A 95 9.55 -5.45 -7.44
CA PHE A 95 9.91 -5.93 -6.10
C PHE A 95 11.41 -6.07 -5.94
N GLN A 96 12.07 -6.64 -6.94
CA GLN A 96 13.51 -6.89 -6.88
C GLN A 96 14.32 -5.58 -6.83
N HIS A 97 13.94 -4.60 -7.63
CA HIS A 97 14.66 -3.32 -7.70
C HIS A 97 14.42 -2.42 -6.50
N THR A 98 13.24 -2.52 -5.88
CA THR A 98 12.89 -1.65 -4.75
C THR A 98 13.26 -2.24 -3.39
N GLY A 99 13.35 -3.57 -3.30
CA GLY A 99 13.50 -4.25 -2.01
C GLY A 99 12.25 -4.17 -1.15
N ALA A 100 11.12 -3.70 -1.69
CA ALA A 100 9.89 -3.54 -0.92
C ALA A 100 9.26 -4.89 -0.59
N TRP A 101 8.53 -4.94 0.53
CA TRP A 101 7.73 -6.10 0.92
C TRP A 101 6.29 -6.03 0.43
N ASN A 102 5.80 -4.82 0.22
CA ASN A 102 4.45 -4.55 -0.28
C ASN A 102 4.51 -3.41 -1.28
N LEU A 103 3.77 -3.55 -2.38
CA LEU A 103 3.63 -2.48 -3.37
C LEU A 103 2.14 -2.23 -3.64
N PRO A 104 1.75 -0.96 -3.73
CA PRO A 104 0.36 -0.64 -4.03
C PRO A 104 0.02 -0.94 -5.48
N VAL A 105 -1.25 -1.29 -5.70
CA VAL A 105 -1.80 -1.60 -7.02
C VAL A 105 -2.82 -0.55 -7.37
N VAL A 106 -2.71 -0.03 -8.59
CA VAL A 106 -3.66 0.93 -9.14
C VAL A 106 -4.22 0.43 -10.47
N LYS A 107 -5.38 0.95 -10.81
CA LYS A 107 -5.99 0.77 -12.13
C LYS A 107 -6.43 2.14 -12.60
N ASN A 108 -5.77 2.64 -13.66
CA ASN A 108 -5.99 4.01 -14.15
C ASN A 108 -5.81 5.05 -13.04
N GLY A 109 -4.79 4.84 -12.19
CA GLY A 109 -4.48 5.74 -11.08
C GLY A 109 -5.28 5.50 -9.81
N LYS A 110 -6.39 4.79 -9.88
CA LYS A 110 -7.23 4.49 -8.71
C LYS A 110 -6.67 3.32 -7.92
N TYR A 111 -6.67 3.47 -6.61
CA TYR A 111 -6.18 2.45 -5.69
C TYR A 111 -7.05 1.19 -5.72
N GLU A 112 -6.41 0.03 -5.86
CA GLU A 112 -7.09 -1.27 -5.86
C GLU A 112 -6.71 -2.14 -4.65
N GLY A 113 -5.53 -1.97 -4.10
CA GLY A 113 -5.04 -2.79 -3.01
C GLY A 113 -3.53 -2.82 -2.99
N PHE A 114 -2.97 -3.86 -2.36
CA PHE A 114 -1.54 -4.10 -2.31
C PHE A 114 -1.22 -5.52 -2.75
N VAL A 115 -0.01 -5.71 -3.25
CA VAL A 115 0.57 -7.04 -3.45
C VAL A 115 1.72 -7.20 -2.48
N SER A 116 1.74 -8.30 -1.73
CA SER A 116 2.87 -8.65 -0.90
C SER A 116 3.84 -9.53 -1.67
N LYS A 117 5.13 -9.27 -1.46
CA LYS A 117 6.20 -10.04 -2.09
C LYS A 117 6.10 -11.53 -1.72
N SER A 118 5.85 -11.82 -0.44
CA SER A 118 5.79 -13.19 0.04
C SER A 118 4.64 -13.99 -0.59
N LYS A 119 3.47 -13.37 -0.70
CA LYS A 119 2.32 -14.03 -1.32
C LYS A 119 2.56 -14.27 -2.81
N LEU A 120 3.14 -13.28 -3.48
CA LEU A 120 3.47 -13.39 -4.90
C LEU A 120 4.46 -14.53 -5.15
N LEU A 121 5.51 -14.62 -4.34
CA LEU A 121 6.52 -15.69 -4.45
C LEU A 121 5.91 -17.05 -4.15
N SER A 122 5.01 -17.15 -3.17
CA SER A 122 4.32 -18.38 -2.86
C SER A 122 3.53 -18.92 -4.05
N ILE A 123 2.75 -18.05 -4.68
CA ILE A 123 1.93 -18.43 -5.83
C ILE A 123 2.81 -18.79 -7.02
N TYR A 124 3.84 -18.00 -7.26
CA TYR A 124 4.79 -18.26 -8.35
C TYR A 124 5.50 -19.60 -8.14
N ARG A 125 5.93 -19.90 -6.92
CA ARG A 125 6.60 -21.15 -6.59
C ARG A 125 5.68 -22.35 -6.79
N ARG A 126 4.41 -22.25 -6.42
CA ARG A 126 3.42 -23.30 -6.66
C ARG A 126 3.27 -23.60 -8.14
N LYS A 127 3.23 -22.56 -8.99
CA LYS A 127 3.12 -22.74 -10.42
C LYS A 127 4.34 -23.42 -11.01
N LEU A 128 5.55 -23.05 -10.57
CA LEU A 128 6.77 -23.69 -11.01
C LEU A 128 6.80 -25.16 -10.64
N ILE A 129 6.43 -25.50 -9.42
CA ILE A 129 6.37 -26.89 -8.96
C ILE A 129 5.37 -27.68 -9.82
N TYR A 130 4.21 -27.09 -10.08
CA TYR A 130 3.17 -27.73 -10.89
C TYR A 130 3.67 -28.05 -12.29
N PHE A 131 4.37 -27.13 -12.92
CA PHE A 131 4.87 -27.31 -14.29
C PHE A 131 6.12 -28.19 -14.39
N THR A 132 6.86 -28.38 -13.31
CA THR A 132 8.07 -29.22 -13.30
C THR A 132 7.76 -30.67 -12.93
N GLN A 133 6.59 -30.96 -12.48
CA GLN A 133 6.13 -32.31 -12.24
C GLN A 133 5.49 -32.94 -13.47
#